data_c7da5566573c198c60c980e3d24d47fe
#
_entry.id   c7da5566573c198c60c980e3d24d47fe
#
_cell.length_a   1.000
_cell.length_b   1.000
_cell.length_c   1.000
_cell.angle_alpha   90.00
_cell.angle_beta   90.00
_cell.angle_gamma   90.00
#
_symmetry.space_group_name_H-M   'P 1'
#
loop_
_entity.id
_entity.type
_entity.pdbx_description
1 polymer ?
#
loop_
_entity_poly.entity_id
_entity_poly.type
_entity_poly.pdbx_seq_one_letter_code
_entity_poly.pdbx_strand_id
1 'polypeptide(L)'
;MRIVISCPHCGVRPKARTSREMSRTLRELTYMCQNQHCGHTYVANLEIVRTLSPSAIPHPDVKIPFSPHVRERLMKQLEMPL
;
A
#
# COMPACT_ATOMS: atom_id res chain seq x y z
N MET A 1 -8.99 4.27 -11.71
CA MET A 1 -8.42 5.18 -10.70
C MET A 1 -6.90 5.13 -10.78
N ARG A 2 -6.27 6.27 -11.00
CA ARG A 2 -4.81 6.34 -10.99
C ARG A 2 -4.35 6.72 -9.59
N ILE A 3 -3.40 5.94 -9.08
CA ILE A 3 -2.88 6.15 -7.73
C ILE A 3 -1.56 6.90 -7.85
N VAL A 4 -1.60 8.19 -7.61
CA VAL A 4 -0.41 9.04 -7.62
C VAL A 4 -0.47 9.99 -6.42
N ILE A 5 0.71 10.33 -5.91
CA ILE A 5 0.85 11.35 -4.89
C ILE A 5 1.34 12.60 -5.60
N SER A 6 0.54 13.65 -5.60
CA SER A 6 0.90 14.91 -6.21
C SER A 6 2.18 15.47 -5.60
N CYS A 7 2.95 16.22 -6.38
CA CYS A 7 4.18 16.80 -5.90
C CYS A 7 3.91 17.64 -4.64
N PRO A 8 4.62 17.40 -3.53
CA PRO A 8 4.37 18.13 -2.27
C PRO A 8 4.79 19.59 -2.33
N HIS A 9 5.59 19.97 -3.33
CA HIS A 9 6.08 21.35 -3.46
C HIS A 9 5.14 22.22 -4.32
N CYS A 10 4.73 21.74 -5.47
CA CYS A 10 3.92 22.53 -6.41
C CYS A 10 2.50 22.02 -6.63
N GLY A 11 2.19 20.83 -6.15
CA GLY A 11 0.87 20.23 -6.31
C GLY A 11 0.55 19.68 -7.68
N VAL A 12 1.49 19.73 -8.61
CA VAL A 12 1.29 19.21 -9.97
C VAL A 12 1.35 17.68 -9.96
N ARG A 13 0.54 17.05 -10.81
CA ARG A 13 0.49 15.60 -10.94
C ARG A 13 1.82 15.07 -11.49
N PRO A 14 2.44 14.09 -10.82
CA PRO A 14 3.71 13.54 -11.27
C PRO A 14 3.54 12.53 -12.38
N LYS A 15 4.64 12.22 -13.04
CA LYS A 15 4.75 11.13 -13.99
C LYS A 15 5.52 10.00 -13.30
N ALA A 16 4.95 8.79 -13.33
CA ALA A 16 5.64 7.62 -12.80
C ALA A 16 6.76 7.21 -13.78
N ARG A 17 7.98 7.14 -13.28
CA ARG A 17 9.14 6.74 -14.07
C ARG A 17 9.41 5.25 -13.98
N THR A 18 9.47 4.73 -12.75
CA THR A 18 9.76 3.33 -12.50
C THR A 18 8.90 2.79 -11.38
N SER A 19 8.73 1.47 -11.39
CA SER A 19 8.00 0.75 -10.37
C SER A 19 8.73 -0.57 -10.14
N ARG A 20 9.05 -0.88 -8.90
CA ARG A 20 9.79 -2.08 -8.54
C ARG A 20 9.15 -2.79 -7.37
N GLU A 21 8.91 -4.09 -7.54
CA GLU A 21 8.41 -4.91 -6.45
C GLU A 21 9.55 -5.22 -5.47
N MET A 22 9.37 -4.81 -4.23
CA MET A 22 10.35 -5.04 -3.17
C MET A 22 10.02 -6.32 -2.41
N SER A 23 8.74 -6.58 -2.21
CA SER A 23 8.24 -7.80 -1.56
C SER A 23 6.79 -8.02 -2.03
N ARG A 24 6.16 -9.08 -1.54
CA ARG A 24 4.75 -9.36 -1.87
C ARG A 24 3.78 -8.29 -1.37
N THR A 25 4.21 -7.48 -0.40
CA THR A 25 3.38 -6.45 0.23
C THR A 25 3.89 -5.05 0.05
N LEU A 26 5.03 -4.87 -0.64
CA LEU A 26 5.67 -3.57 -0.79
C LEU A 26 6.16 -3.35 -2.21
N ARG A 27 5.81 -2.20 -2.78
CA ARG A 27 6.29 -1.78 -4.10
C ARG A 27 6.84 -0.37 -4.01
N GLU A 28 7.98 -0.16 -4.61
CA GLU A 28 8.62 1.15 -4.68
C GLU A 28 8.33 1.79 -6.02
N LEU A 29 7.92 3.05 -5.98
CA LEU A 29 7.57 3.83 -7.16
C LEU A 29 8.40 5.10 -7.20
N THR A 30 8.97 5.41 -8.36
CA THR A 30 9.69 6.65 -8.56
C THR A 30 8.86 7.58 -9.43
N TYR A 31 8.57 8.76 -8.91
CA TYR A 31 7.81 9.79 -9.58
C TYR A 31 8.67 11.00 -9.92
N MET A 32 8.34 11.65 -11.00
CA MET A 32 8.98 12.91 -11.38
C MET A 32 7.89 13.94 -11.61
N CYS A 33 8.04 15.11 -10.99
CA CYS A 33 7.11 16.22 -11.17
C CYS A 33 7.15 16.69 -12.62
N GLN A 34 5.99 16.93 -13.19
CA GLN A 34 5.87 17.37 -14.58
C GLN A 34 6.03 18.87 -14.75
N ASN A 35 6.12 19.62 -13.65
CA ASN A 35 6.33 21.05 -13.69
C ASN A 35 7.83 21.33 -13.95
N GLN A 36 8.12 21.93 -15.08
CA GLN A 36 9.49 22.23 -15.51
C GLN A 36 10.24 23.12 -14.54
N HIS A 37 9.52 23.98 -13.81
CA HIS A 37 10.10 24.88 -12.83
C HIS A 37 10.33 24.24 -11.47
N CYS A 38 9.70 23.09 -11.21
CA CYS A 38 9.85 22.33 -9.96
C CYS A 38 10.87 21.20 -10.10
N GLY A 39 10.63 20.29 -11.03
CA GLY A 39 11.54 19.17 -11.32
C GLY A 39 11.80 18.20 -10.20
N HIS A 40 10.95 18.16 -9.19
CA HIS A 40 11.14 17.29 -8.04
C HIS A 40 10.98 15.82 -8.42
N THR A 41 11.99 15.02 -8.13
CA THR A 41 11.95 13.56 -8.30
C THR A 41 11.89 12.92 -6.92
N TYR A 42 10.93 12.05 -6.70
CA TYR A 42 10.73 11.46 -5.38
C TYR A 42 10.34 9.99 -5.47
N VAL A 43 10.64 9.26 -4.42
CA VAL A 43 10.31 7.84 -4.28
C VAL A 43 9.18 7.69 -3.30
N ALA A 44 8.18 6.88 -3.66
CA ALA A 44 7.07 6.56 -2.79
C ALA A 44 6.97 5.05 -2.64
N ASN A 45 6.48 4.61 -1.49
CA ASN A 45 6.23 3.19 -1.23
C ASN A 45 4.75 2.93 -1.24
N LEU A 46 4.34 1.93 -2.02
CA LEU A 46 2.99 1.41 -1.99
C LEU A 46 3.03 0.14 -1.15
N GLU A 47 2.48 0.19 0.02
CA GLU A 47 2.53 -0.89 1.00
C GLU A 47 1.15 -1.34 1.41
N ILE A 48 0.96 -2.67 1.49
CA ILE A 48 -0.25 -3.24 2.07
C ILE A 48 -0.11 -3.11 3.58
N VAL A 49 -1.00 -2.34 4.20
CA VAL A 49 -0.89 -1.98 5.63
C VAL A 49 -1.64 -2.92 6.55
N ARG A 50 -2.80 -3.41 6.10
CA ARG A 50 -3.65 -4.27 6.92
C ARG A 50 -4.66 -5.02 6.05
N THR A 51 -5.18 -6.11 6.60
CA THR A 51 -6.21 -6.93 5.96
C THR A 51 -7.58 -6.56 6.51
N LEU A 52 -8.52 -6.31 5.62
CA LEU A 52 -9.92 -6.06 5.97
C LEU A 52 -10.77 -7.33 5.88
N SER A 53 -10.40 -8.21 4.95
CA SER A 53 -11.08 -9.50 4.76
C SER A 53 -9.99 -10.55 4.49
N PRO A 54 -9.90 -11.61 5.31
CA PRO A 54 -8.84 -12.60 5.15
C PRO A 54 -9.03 -13.43 3.89
N SER A 55 -7.91 -13.86 3.31
CA SER A 55 -7.91 -14.72 2.15
C SER A 55 -8.41 -16.12 2.52
N ALA A 56 -9.15 -16.75 1.61
CA ALA A 56 -9.56 -18.14 1.76
C ALA A 56 -8.38 -19.10 1.48
N ILE A 57 -7.34 -18.60 0.80
CA ILE A 57 -6.14 -19.38 0.46
C ILE A 57 -4.88 -18.62 0.87
N PRO A 58 -4.65 -18.40 2.17
CA PRO A 58 -3.53 -17.58 2.61
C PRO A 58 -2.18 -18.20 2.27
N HIS A 59 -1.25 -17.35 1.84
CA HIS A 59 0.12 -17.77 1.56
C HIS A 59 0.92 -17.73 2.87
N PRO A 60 1.67 -18.78 3.22
CA PRO A 60 2.35 -18.86 4.51
C PRO A 60 3.43 -17.80 4.74
N ASP A 61 4.02 -17.28 3.67
CA ASP A 61 5.07 -16.25 3.78
C ASP A 61 4.53 -14.83 3.87
N VAL A 62 3.22 -14.66 3.66
CA VAL A 62 2.59 -13.33 3.71
C VAL A 62 2.04 -13.08 5.11
N LYS A 63 2.57 -12.06 5.77
CA LYS A 63 2.15 -11.66 7.10
C LYS A 63 1.68 -10.21 7.05
N ILE A 64 0.37 -10.04 6.96
CA ILE A 64 -0.26 -8.73 6.93
C ILE A 64 -1.12 -8.60 8.18
N PRO A 65 -0.96 -7.52 8.97
CA PRO A 65 -1.79 -7.34 10.15
C PRO A 65 -3.24 -7.13 9.76
N PHE A 66 -4.15 -7.66 10.56
CA PHE A 66 -5.57 -7.42 10.37
C PHE A 66 -5.94 -6.04 10.94
N SER A 67 -6.95 -5.40 10.35
CA SER A 67 -7.49 -4.20 10.95
C SER A 67 -8.10 -4.59 12.32
N PRO A 68 -8.10 -3.69 13.33
CA PRO A 68 -8.62 -4.02 14.65
C PRO A 68 -10.02 -4.62 14.66
N HIS A 69 -10.90 -4.14 13.78
CA HIS A 69 -12.26 -4.58 13.57
C HIS A 69 -12.36 -6.04 13.12
N VAL A 70 -11.50 -6.44 12.14
CA VAL A 70 -11.46 -7.81 11.63
C VAL A 70 -10.83 -8.74 12.66
N ARG A 71 -9.81 -8.28 13.36
CA ARG A 71 -9.12 -9.03 14.41
C ARG A 71 -10.07 -9.40 15.53
N GLU A 72 -10.90 -8.49 15.99
CA GLU A 72 -11.90 -8.73 17.01
C GLU A 72 -12.91 -9.79 16.59
N ARG A 73 -13.37 -9.74 15.34
CA ARG A 73 -14.32 -10.72 14.80
C ARG A 73 -13.70 -12.11 14.76
N LEU A 74 -12.46 -12.22 14.33
CA LEU A 74 -11.74 -13.50 14.29
C LEU A 74 -11.52 -14.08 15.68
N MET A 75 -11.17 -13.24 16.64
CA MET A 75 -10.98 -13.66 18.02
C MET A 75 -12.27 -14.16 18.65
N LYS A 76 -13.39 -13.49 18.38
CA LYS A 76 -14.70 -13.94 18.84
C LYS A 76 -15.08 -15.29 18.27
N GLN A 77 -14.76 -15.53 17.00
CA GLN A 77 -15.02 -16.83 16.38
C GLN A 77 -14.20 -17.95 17.00
N LEU A 78 -12.97 -17.66 17.41
CA LEU A 78 -12.10 -18.62 18.06
C LEU A 78 -12.52 -18.92 19.51
N GLU A 79 -13.13 -17.94 20.17
CA GLU A 79 -13.62 -18.07 21.55
C GLU A 79 -14.98 -18.74 21.67
N MET A 80 -15.75 -18.78 20.60
CA MET A 80 -17.06 -19.42 20.61
C MET A 80 -16.92 -20.93 20.48
N PRO A 81 -17.43 -21.70 21.47
CA PRO A 81 -17.47 -23.13 21.34
C PRO A 81 -18.54 -23.52 20.27
N LEU A 82 -18.17 -24.41 19.43
CA LEU A 82 -19.05 -24.90 18.41
C LEU A 82 -20.07 -25.88 19.03
#